data_0bf191a783922897c5262b74ebded6db
#
_entry.id   0bf191a783922897c5262b74ebded6db
#
_cell.length_a   1.000
_cell.length_b   1.000
_cell.length_c   1.000
_cell.angle_alpha   90.00
_cell.angle_beta   90.00
_cell.angle_gamma   90.00
#
_symmetry.space_group_name_H-M   'P 1'
#
loop_
_entity.id
_entity.type
_entity.pdbx_description
1 polymer ?
#
loop_
_entity_poly.entity_id
_entity_poly.type
_entity_poly.pdbx_seq_one_letter_code
_entity_poly.pdbx_strand_id
1 'polypeptide(L)'
;MTIISDEYMREMMTKTKPYCVVLLKAGPNWKAAERDKIIWEHGRRNFELRAAGVLSIVCPVRDGSELSGVGIFNATVDEVSKIMDEDPGVQAGIFVYEVHPSRSFPGDSLPA
;
A
#
# COMPACT_ATOMS: atom_id res chain seq x y z
N MET A 1 -5.52 31.69 0.37
CA MET A 1 -5.30 30.60 -0.60
C MET A 1 -4.02 30.85 -1.36
N THR A 2 -3.17 29.84 -1.49
CA THR A 2 -1.91 29.95 -2.23
C THR A 2 -2.19 29.89 -3.73
N ILE A 3 -1.60 30.81 -4.49
CA ILE A 3 -1.69 30.78 -5.94
C ILE A 3 -0.59 29.86 -6.48
N ILE A 4 -0.98 28.89 -7.26
CA ILE A 4 -0.05 27.92 -7.86
C ILE A 4 0.26 28.35 -9.29
N SER A 5 1.51 28.70 -9.54
CA SER A 5 1.98 29.08 -10.87
C SER A 5 2.35 27.87 -11.73
N ASP A 6 2.37 28.04 -13.04
CA ASP A 6 2.83 26.99 -13.95
C ASP A 6 4.29 26.66 -13.72
N GLU A 7 5.11 27.65 -13.38
CA GLU A 7 6.52 27.46 -13.06
C GLU A 7 6.72 26.55 -11.84
N TYR A 8 5.94 26.81 -10.77
CA TYR A 8 5.97 25.98 -9.58
C TYR A 8 5.56 24.54 -9.90
N MET A 9 4.51 24.36 -10.71
CA MET A 9 4.07 23.03 -11.10
C MET A 9 5.15 22.27 -11.87
N ARG A 10 5.79 22.93 -12.84
CA ARG A 10 6.88 22.31 -13.60
C ARG A 10 8.06 21.90 -12.71
N GLU A 11 8.44 22.78 -11.77
CA GLU A 11 9.50 22.48 -10.81
C GLU A 11 9.13 21.26 -9.95
N MET A 12 7.93 21.24 -9.39
CA MET A 12 7.48 20.12 -8.54
C MET A 12 7.44 18.80 -9.29
N MET A 13 7.03 18.81 -10.56
CA MET A 13 6.97 17.58 -11.36
C MET A 13 8.36 16.97 -11.61
N THR A 14 9.42 17.74 -11.51
CA THR A 14 10.80 17.20 -11.60
C THR A 14 11.25 16.48 -10.33
N LYS A 15 10.54 16.66 -9.22
CA LYS A 15 10.88 16.11 -7.90
C LYS A 15 10.23 14.78 -7.60
N THR A 16 9.39 14.27 -8.49
CA THR A 16 8.74 12.97 -8.28
C THR A 16 9.73 11.82 -8.43
N LYS A 17 9.48 10.73 -7.73
CA LYS A 17 10.20 9.47 -7.95
C LYS A 17 9.21 8.31 -8.01
N PRO A 18 9.64 7.13 -8.53
CA PRO A 18 8.78 5.96 -8.60
C PRO A 18 8.46 5.38 -7.22
N TYR A 19 7.20 4.99 -7.05
CA TYR A 19 6.68 4.20 -5.93
C TYR A 19 5.72 3.17 -6.51
N CYS A 20 5.20 2.28 -5.66
CA CYS A 20 4.12 1.37 -6.04
C CYS A 20 2.92 1.57 -5.15
N VAL A 21 1.74 1.49 -5.73
CA VAL A 21 0.47 1.46 -4.98
C VAL A 21 -0.06 0.03 -5.02
N VAL A 22 -0.39 -0.50 -3.86
CA VAL A 22 -1.05 -1.80 -3.72
C VAL A 22 -2.50 -1.58 -3.34
N LEU A 23 -3.40 -2.21 -4.09
CA LEU A 23 -4.81 -2.33 -3.75
C LEU A 23 -5.03 -3.73 -3.20
N LEU A 24 -5.43 -3.83 -1.95
CA LEU A 24 -5.70 -5.09 -1.27
C LEU A 24 -7.20 -5.31 -1.22
N LYS A 25 -7.65 -6.46 -1.71
CA LYS A 25 -9.07 -6.78 -1.81
C LYS A 25 -9.38 -8.10 -1.09
N ALA A 26 -10.64 -8.27 -0.72
CA ALA A 26 -11.11 -9.54 -0.18
C ALA A 26 -10.90 -10.66 -1.20
N GLY A 27 -10.30 -11.75 -0.74
CA GLY A 27 -10.02 -12.92 -1.57
C GLY A 27 -11.09 -14.00 -1.44
N PRO A 28 -10.90 -15.15 -2.12
CA PRO A 28 -11.86 -16.24 -2.13
C PRO A 28 -12.15 -16.84 -0.76
N ASN A 29 -11.19 -16.75 0.17
CA ASN A 29 -11.29 -17.31 1.52
C ASN A 29 -11.57 -16.24 2.59
N TRP A 30 -12.12 -15.10 2.20
CA TRP A 30 -12.42 -14.00 3.11
C TRP A 30 -13.23 -14.42 4.33
N LYS A 31 -14.13 -15.42 4.19
CA LYS A 31 -14.99 -15.91 5.26
C LYS A 31 -14.41 -17.10 6.04
N ALA A 32 -13.13 -17.42 5.84
CA ALA A 32 -12.49 -18.52 6.55
C ALA A 32 -12.54 -18.33 8.07
N ALA A 33 -12.68 -19.42 8.82
CA ALA A 33 -12.79 -19.37 10.28
C ALA A 33 -11.56 -18.73 10.94
N GLU A 34 -10.39 -18.88 10.34
CA GLU A 34 -9.12 -18.38 10.89
C GLU A 34 -8.76 -16.97 10.41
N ARG A 35 -9.67 -16.31 9.68
CA ARG A 35 -9.43 -15.02 9.06
C ARG A 35 -8.83 -13.99 10.02
N ASP A 36 -9.45 -13.79 11.18
CA ASP A 36 -9.05 -12.72 12.09
C ASP A 36 -7.63 -12.92 12.62
N LYS A 37 -7.25 -14.17 12.89
CA LYS A 37 -5.91 -14.53 13.32
C LYS A 37 -4.88 -14.26 12.21
N ILE A 38 -5.22 -14.61 10.98
CA ILE A 38 -4.36 -14.40 9.82
C ILE A 38 -4.20 -12.91 9.52
N ILE A 39 -5.29 -12.14 9.59
CA ILE A 39 -5.26 -10.68 9.41
C ILE A 39 -4.38 -10.02 10.47
N TRP A 40 -4.40 -10.52 11.70
CA TRP A 40 -3.52 -10.01 12.75
C TRP A 40 -2.05 -10.15 12.38
N GLU A 41 -1.65 -11.31 11.86
CA GLU A 41 -0.27 -11.55 11.42
C GLU A 41 0.06 -10.76 10.14
N HIS A 42 -0.88 -10.60 9.22
CA HIS A 42 -0.74 -9.68 8.10
C HIS A 42 -0.44 -8.25 8.58
N GLY A 43 -1.17 -7.77 9.57
CA GLY A 43 -0.95 -6.46 10.18
C GLY A 43 0.43 -6.34 10.83
N ARG A 44 0.86 -7.38 11.55
CA ARG A 44 2.21 -7.42 12.16
C ARG A 44 3.29 -7.26 11.09
N ARG A 45 3.14 -7.97 9.99
CA ARG A 45 4.09 -7.89 8.88
C ARG A 45 4.10 -6.50 8.23
N ASN A 46 2.94 -5.87 8.11
CA ASN A 46 2.86 -4.48 7.62
C ASN A 46 3.68 -3.53 8.51
N PHE A 47 3.62 -3.69 9.83
CA PHE A 47 4.45 -2.89 10.74
C PHE A 47 5.95 -3.19 10.58
N GLU A 48 6.32 -4.42 10.32
CA GLU A 48 7.72 -4.78 10.03
C GLU A 48 8.20 -4.10 8.75
N LEU A 49 7.40 -4.14 7.69
CA LEU A 49 7.71 -3.48 6.41
C LEU A 49 7.77 -1.96 6.56
N ARG A 50 6.90 -1.40 7.41
CA ARG A 50 6.91 0.02 7.71
C ARG A 50 8.19 0.42 8.46
N ALA A 51 8.59 -0.36 9.46
CA ALA A 51 9.82 -0.13 10.21
C ALA A 51 11.06 -0.23 9.32
N ALA A 52 11.03 -1.08 8.30
CA ALA A 52 12.11 -1.24 7.33
C ALA A 52 12.14 -0.12 6.26
N GLY A 53 11.17 0.78 6.26
CA GLY A 53 11.09 1.86 5.28
C GLY A 53 10.59 1.43 3.90
N VAL A 54 10.06 0.21 3.77
CA VAL A 54 9.55 -0.33 2.51
C VAL A 54 8.09 0.03 2.28
N LEU A 55 7.25 -0.13 3.30
CA LEU A 55 5.85 0.26 3.27
C LEU A 55 5.71 1.65 3.91
N SER A 56 5.53 2.66 3.08
CA SER A 56 5.54 4.06 3.53
C SER A 56 4.24 4.48 4.20
N ILE A 57 3.11 4.12 3.60
CA ILE A 57 1.77 4.51 4.08
C ILE A 57 0.84 3.30 3.98
N VAL A 58 0.11 3.04 5.05
CA VAL A 58 -0.86 1.94 5.16
C VAL A 58 -2.23 2.54 5.42
N CYS A 59 -3.20 2.20 4.57
CA CYS A 59 -4.56 2.70 4.69
C CYS A 59 -5.55 1.51 4.70
N PRO A 60 -5.94 0.99 5.86
CA PRO A 60 -7.06 0.07 5.92
C PRO A 60 -8.33 0.76 5.44
N VAL A 61 -9.14 0.07 4.63
CA VAL A 61 -10.40 0.58 4.12
C VAL A 61 -11.55 -0.16 4.82
N ARG A 62 -12.52 0.57 5.34
CA ARG A 62 -13.64 0.03 6.12
C ARG A 62 -14.94 0.68 5.70
N ASP A 63 -15.33 0.45 4.45
CA ASP A 63 -16.55 1.03 3.87
C ASP A 63 -17.55 -0.01 3.40
N GLY A 64 -17.31 -1.29 3.73
CA GLY A 64 -18.19 -2.38 3.32
C GLY A 64 -17.96 -2.86 1.89
N SER A 65 -17.03 -2.27 1.16
CA SER A 65 -16.66 -2.73 -0.18
C SER A 65 -15.67 -3.90 -0.12
N GLU A 66 -15.35 -4.48 -1.26
CA GLU A 66 -14.32 -5.53 -1.35
C GLU A 66 -12.90 -4.97 -1.15
N LEU A 67 -12.71 -3.65 -1.26
CA LEU A 67 -11.43 -3.03 -1.02
C LEU A 67 -11.12 -3.08 0.48
N SER A 68 -10.02 -3.73 0.83
CA SER A 68 -9.62 -3.93 2.23
C SER A 68 -8.51 -3.00 2.68
N GLY A 69 -7.71 -2.50 1.75
CA GLY A 69 -6.63 -1.59 2.07
C GLY A 69 -5.92 -1.04 0.87
N VAL A 70 -5.17 0.04 1.12
CA VAL A 70 -4.28 0.66 0.14
C VAL A 70 -2.93 0.85 0.81
N GLY A 71 -1.86 0.46 0.14
CA GLY A 71 -0.50 0.66 0.60
C GLY A 71 0.33 1.41 -0.42
N ILE A 72 1.23 2.26 0.04
CA ILE A 72 2.22 2.91 -0.81
C ILE A 72 3.59 2.37 -0.43
N PHE A 73 4.29 1.77 -1.39
CA PHE A 73 5.56 1.10 -1.20
C PHE A 73 6.71 1.86 -1.86
N ASN A 74 7.80 1.99 -1.13
CA ASN A 74 9.07 2.49 -1.65
C ASN A 74 9.88 1.29 -2.16
N ALA A 75 9.43 0.72 -3.27
CA ALA A 75 10.02 -0.47 -3.88
C ALA A 75 9.53 -0.60 -5.32
N THR A 76 10.19 -1.46 -6.10
CA THR A 76 9.80 -1.74 -7.49
C THR A 76 8.57 -2.66 -7.55
N VAL A 77 7.92 -2.72 -8.71
CA VAL A 77 6.79 -3.63 -8.93
C VAL A 77 7.17 -5.08 -8.61
N ASP A 78 8.33 -5.53 -9.09
CA ASP A 78 8.78 -6.92 -8.85
C ASP A 78 9.03 -7.20 -7.37
N GLU A 79 9.68 -6.27 -6.67
CA GLU A 79 9.91 -6.37 -5.23
C GLU A 79 8.59 -6.41 -4.45
N VAL A 80 7.65 -5.54 -4.79
CA VAL A 80 6.35 -5.47 -4.12
C VAL A 80 5.53 -6.73 -4.37
N SER A 81 5.53 -7.24 -5.61
CA SER A 81 4.84 -8.48 -5.93
C SER A 81 5.36 -9.64 -5.10
N LYS A 82 6.67 -9.74 -4.94
CA LYS A 82 7.28 -10.76 -4.08
C LYS A 82 6.87 -10.59 -2.61
N ILE A 83 6.88 -9.36 -2.13
CA ILE A 83 6.46 -9.04 -0.75
C ILE A 83 5.02 -9.49 -0.53
N MET A 84 4.12 -9.17 -1.46
CA MET A 84 2.70 -9.51 -1.35
C MET A 84 2.47 -11.01 -1.47
N ASP A 85 3.18 -11.70 -2.35
CA ASP A 85 3.07 -13.15 -2.49
C ASP A 85 3.50 -13.91 -1.23
N GLU A 86 4.34 -13.31 -0.41
CA GLU A 86 4.80 -13.87 0.87
C GLU A 86 3.90 -13.46 2.04
N ASP A 87 2.91 -12.61 1.82
CA ASP A 87 2.01 -12.17 2.88
C ASP A 87 1.10 -13.30 3.36
N PRO A 88 0.95 -13.50 4.68
CA PRO A 88 0.13 -14.61 5.20
C PRO A 88 -1.34 -14.52 4.78
N GLY A 89 -1.90 -13.31 4.67
CA GLY A 89 -3.27 -13.11 4.21
C GLY A 89 -3.45 -13.46 2.74
N VAL A 90 -2.47 -13.12 1.91
CA VAL A 90 -2.48 -13.46 0.48
C VAL A 90 -2.29 -14.96 0.30
N GLN A 91 -1.33 -15.57 1.00
CA GLN A 91 -1.08 -17.00 0.92
C GLN A 91 -2.30 -17.84 1.33
N ALA A 92 -3.06 -17.37 2.31
CA ALA A 92 -4.26 -18.06 2.78
C ALA A 92 -5.50 -17.79 1.91
N GLY A 93 -5.39 -16.91 0.91
CA GLY A 93 -6.53 -16.54 0.06
C GLY A 93 -7.55 -15.64 0.74
N ILE A 94 -7.20 -15.06 1.90
CA ILE A 94 -8.02 -14.06 2.58
C ILE A 94 -8.04 -12.77 1.76
N PHE A 95 -6.89 -12.42 1.16
CA PHE A 95 -6.71 -11.27 0.30
C PHE A 95 -6.22 -11.66 -1.09
N VAL A 96 -6.59 -10.85 -2.06
CA VAL A 96 -5.93 -10.72 -3.36
C VAL A 96 -5.43 -9.30 -3.51
N TYR A 97 -4.50 -9.05 -4.41
CA TYR A 97 -3.92 -7.73 -4.54
C TYR A 97 -3.66 -7.34 -5.99
N GLU A 98 -3.56 -6.04 -6.21
CA GLU A 98 -3.07 -5.43 -7.44
C GLU A 98 -1.89 -4.54 -7.10
N VAL A 99 -0.86 -4.54 -7.94
CA VAL A 99 0.29 -3.64 -7.81
C VAL A 99 0.30 -2.71 -9.01
N HIS A 100 0.38 -1.41 -8.75
CA HIS A 100 0.43 -0.39 -9.78
C HIS A 100 1.67 0.46 -9.62
N PRO A 101 2.51 0.60 -10.67
CA PRO A 101 3.59 1.59 -10.62
C PRO A 101 3.00 2.99 -10.57
N SER A 102 3.60 3.84 -9.76
CA SER A 102 3.13 5.21 -9.55
C SER A 102 4.32 6.14 -9.35
N ARG A 103 4.06 7.41 -9.31
CA ARG A 103 5.05 8.44 -8.94
C ARG A 103 4.44 9.32 -7.87
N SER A 104 5.26 9.80 -6.96
CA SER A 104 4.83 10.74 -5.94
C SER A 104 6.02 11.58 -5.47
N PHE A 105 5.76 12.43 -4.50
CA PHE A 105 6.72 13.43 -4.05
C PHE A 105 7.43 12.95 -2.78
N PRO A 106 8.77 12.69 -2.85
CA PRO A 106 9.52 12.32 -1.66
C PRO A 106 9.36 13.35 -0.55
N GLY A 107 9.13 12.86 0.66
CA GLY A 107 8.94 13.70 1.84
C GLY A 107 7.49 14.02 2.17
N ASP A 108 6.55 13.76 1.27
CA ASP A 108 5.13 13.88 1.60
C ASP A 108 4.76 12.87 2.67
N SER A 109 3.92 13.29 3.60
CA SER A 109 3.50 12.48 4.73
C SER A 109 2.11 12.90 5.21
N LEU A 110 1.51 12.07 6.03
CA LEU A 110 0.23 12.39 6.64
C LEU A 110 0.46 13.46 7.72
N PRO A 111 -0.36 14.52 7.74
CA PRO A 111 -0.26 15.53 8.79
C PRO A 111 -0.63 14.93 10.16
N ALA A 112 -0.01 15.48 11.21
CA ALA A 112 -0.32 15.08 12.57
C ALA A 112 -1.71 15.56 13.00
#